data_c61a549d7faee56aa6d559b6f7993337
#
_entry.id   c61a549d7faee56aa6d559b6f7993337
#
_cell.length_a   1.000
_cell.length_b   1.000
_cell.length_c   1.000
_cell.angle_alpha   90.00
_cell.angle_beta   90.00
_cell.angle_gamma   90.00
#
_symmetry.space_group_name_H-M   'P 1'
#
loop_
_entity.id
_entity.type
_entity.pdbx_description
1 polymer ?
#
loop_
_entity_poly.entity_id
_entity_poly.type
_entity_poly.pdbx_seq_one_letter_code
_entity_poly.pdbx_strand_id
1 'polypeptide(L)'
;ETFMERIKKRKEQLLKFNSQISPIYTTYKSKPNSLKKLNNIFKYKPDYNFKSEDKCRHELWVVKKVNIEKLLKNYLKNIKKIYICDGHHRIQAMLKSKKKIAPMIVAFPDNQVNILDYNRVIKTSLKFEKIKKIILKNFSLNISKKNKKLEQNQIEMYVNKKWHTLQP
;
A
#
# COMPACT_ATOMS: atom_id res chain seq x y z
N GLU A 1 -1.40 2.78 -12.54
CA GLU A 1 -2.15 2.20 -13.67
C GLU A 1 -3.17 1.18 -13.17
N THR A 2 -4.31 1.09 -13.85
CA THR A 2 -5.37 0.13 -13.54
C THR A 2 -5.76 -0.66 -14.78
N PHE A 3 -5.93 -1.97 -14.63
CA PHE A 3 -6.32 -2.85 -15.73
C PHE A 3 -7.85 -2.94 -15.82
N MET A 4 -8.41 -2.68 -16.98
CA MET A 4 -9.87 -2.62 -17.21
C MET A 4 -10.57 -3.94 -16.86
N GLU A 5 -9.97 -5.08 -17.18
CA GLU A 5 -10.53 -6.38 -16.86
C GLU A 5 -10.67 -6.59 -15.34
N ARG A 6 -9.64 -6.21 -14.56
CA ARG A 6 -9.69 -6.28 -13.08
C ARG A 6 -10.76 -5.36 -12.52
N ILE A 7 -10.90 -4.15 -13.08
CA ILE A 7 -11.96 -3.21 -12.66
C ILE A 7 -13.34 -3.82 -12.91
N LYS A 8 -13.57 -4.44 -14.09
CA LYS A 8 -14.83 -5.09 -14.43
C LYS A 8 -15.18 -6.19 -13.42
N LYS A 9 -14.26 -7.13 -13.18
CA LYS A 9 -14.45 -8.20 -12.19
C LYS A 9 -14.76 -7.66 -10.78
N ARG A 10 -14.06 -6.62 -10.34
CA ARG A 10 -14.32 -6.00 -9.02
C ARG A 10 -15.66 -5.29 -8.96
N LYS A 11 -16.09 -4.65 -10.06
CA LYS A 11 -17.42 -4.04 -10.18
C LYS A 11 -18.53 -5.09 -10.10
N GLU A 12 -18.38 -6.20 -10.82
CA GLU A 12 -19.34 -7.32 -10.78
C GLU A 12 -19.48 -7.90 -9.37
N GLN A 13 -18.34 -8.14 -8.68
CA GLN A 13 -18.34 -8.59 -7.28
C GLN A 13 -19.07 -7.59 -6.37
N LEU A 14 -18.76 -6.30 -6.48
CA LEU A 14 -19.38 -5.25 -5.68
C LEU A 14 -20.90 -5.20 -5.90
N LEU A 15 -21.36 -5.33 -7.14
CA LEU A 15 -22.77 -5.31 -7.48
C LEU A 15 -23.50 -6.57 -7.01
N LYS A 16 -22.84 -7.74 -7.16
CA LYS A 16 -23.43 -9.04 -6.77
C LYS A 16 -23.59 -9.16 -5.26
N PHE A 17 -22.56 -8.79 -4.49
CA PHE A 17 -22.58 -8.92 -3.04
C PHE A 17 -23.14 -7.68 -2.32
N ASN A 18 -23.34 -6.58 -3.04
CA ASN A 18 -23.73 -5.27 -2.50
C ASN A 18 -22.85 -4.82 -1.32
N SER A 19 -21.60 -5.26 -1.30
CA SER A 19 -20.66 -5.01 -0.21
C SER A 19 -19.21 -4.97 -0.71
N GLN A 20 -18.36 -4.27 0.04
CA GLN A 20 -16.93 -4.26 -0.19
C GLN A 20 -16.27 -5.39 0.62
N ILE A 21 -15.55 -6.28 -0.07
CA ILE A 21 -14.97 -7.49 0.55
C ILE A 21 -13.72 -7.15 1.38
N SER A 22 -12.92 -6.16 0.97
CA SER A 22 -11.68 -5.78 1.66
C SER A 22 -11.47 -4.27 1.63
N PRO A 23 -10.87 -3.68 2.68
CA PRO A 23 -10.63 -2.24 2.73
C PRO A 23 -9.63 -1.79 1.67
N ILE A 24 -9.67 -0.50 1.33
CA ILE A 24 -8.66 0.17 0.52
C ILE A 24 -7.56 0.62 1.47
N TYR A 25 -6.33 0.24 1.19
CA TYR A 25 -5.16 0.63 1.98
C TYR A 25 -4.73 2.05 1.60
N THR A 26 -4.66 2.92 2.58
CA THR A 26 -4.33 4.33 2.37
C THR A 26 -3.35 4.84 3.42
N THR A 27 -2.63 5.89 3.07
CA THR A 27 -1.81 6.66 4.00
C THR A 27 -2.12 8.15 3.91
N TYR A 28 -1.79 8.89 4.95
CA TYR A 28 -1.95 10.34 5.00
C TYR A 28 -0.78 10.99 5.73
N LYS A 29 -0.47 12.23 5.38
CA LYS A 29 0.57 13.00 6.05
C LYS A 29 0.13 13.36 7.46
N SER A 30 0.79 12.79 8.45
CA SER A 30 0.51 13.04 9.85
C SER A 30 1.16 14.34 10.34
N LYS A 31 0.48 15.02 11.27
CA LYS A 31 1.10 16.12 12.02
C LYS A 31 1.81 15.56 13.25
N PRO A 32 2.93 16.14 13.67
CA PRO A 32 3.58 15.75 14.93
C PRO A 32 2.57 15.72 16.09
N ASN A 33 2.68 14.71 16.94
CA ASN A 33 1.81 14.53 18.12
C ASN A 33 0.29 14.41 17.86
N SER A 34 -0.15 14.34 16.61
CA SER A 34 -1.58 14.26 16.29
C SER A 34 -2.23 12.97 16.82
N LEU A 35 -1.49 11.85 16.81
CA LEU A 35 -1.97 10.57 17.34
C LEU A 35 -2.10 10.55 18.86
N LYS A 36 -1.37 11.41 19.60
CA LYS A 36 -1.50 11.49 21.07
C LYS A 36 -2.94 11.81 21.50
N LYS A 37 -3.69 12.55 20.67
CA LYS A 37 -5.10 12.85 20.93
C LYS A 37 -6.00 11.62 20.89
N LEU A 38 -5.58 10.57 20.18
CA LEU A 38 -6.30 9.30 20.07
C LEU A 38 -5.92 8.29 21.17
N ASN A 39 -4.84 8.55 21.94
CA ASN A 39 -4.37 7.63 22.99
C ASN A 39 -5.45 7.33 24.04
N ASN A 40 -6.42 8.21 24.24
CA ASN A 40 -7.53 7.97 25.16
C ASN A 40 -8.43 6.82 24.70
N ILE A 41 -8.45 6.49 23.39
CA ILE A 41 -9.20 5.35 22.84
C ILE A 41 -8.55 4.06 23.28
N PHE A 42 -7.21 4.00 23.26
CA PHE A 42 -6.41 2.80 23.55
C PHE A 42 -6.29 2.49 25.04
N LYS A 43 -6.81 3.35 25.93
CA LYS A 43 -6.89 3.09 27.37
C LYS A 43 -7.97 2.04 27.72
N TYR A 44 -8.93 1.82 26.82
CA TYR A 44 -9.96 0.81 27.02
C TYR A 44 -9.50 -0.56 26.50
N LYS A 45 -10.06 -1.61 27.05
CA LYS A 45 -9.84 -2.96 26.54
C LYS A 45 -10.28 -3.04 25.08
N PRO A 46 -9.47 -3.59 24.16
CA PRO A 46 -9.87 -3.76 22.77
C PRO A 46 -11.05 -4.73 22.65
N ASP A 47 -11.94 -4.50 21.69
CA ASP A 47 -13.04 -5.40 21.37
C ASP A 47 -12.52 -6.72 20.80
N TYR A 48 -11.42 -6.69 20.06
CA TYR A 48 -10.73 -7.87 19.52
C TYR A 48 -9.24 -7.78 19.83
N ASN A 49 -8.66 -8.88 20.25
CA ASN A 49 -7.23 -9.01 20.55
C ASN A 49 -6.77 -10.44 20.24
N PHE A 50 -5.92 -10.59 19.24
CA PHE A 50 -5.42 -11.89 18.82
C PHE A 50 -4.01 -11.79 18.24
N LYS A 51 -3.32 -12.91 18.11
CA LYS A 51 -2.06 -13.03 17.37
C LYS A 51 -2.30 -13.78 16.07
N SER A 52 -1.76 -13.25 14.96
CA SER A 52 -1.74 -13.94 13.67
C SER A 52 -0.60 -14.96 13.59
N GLU A 53 -0.57 -15.77 12.53
CA GLU A 53 0.43 -16.83 12.32
C GLU A 53 1.87 -16.29 12.27
N ASP A 54 2.06 -15.06 11.75
CA ASP A 54 3.33 -14.32 11.74
C ASP A 54 3.73 -13.76 13.11
N LYS A 55 2.99 -14.12 14.18
CA LYS A 55 3.16 -13.67 15.57
C LYS A 55 2.87 -12.18 15.82
N CYS A 56 2.34 -11.46 14.82
CA CYS A 56 1.90 -10.08 15.00
C CYS A 56 0.67 -10.03 15.91
N ARG A 57 0.64 -9.07 16.85
CA ARG A 57 -0.50 -8.83 17.72
C ARG A 57 -1.44 -7.82 17.04
N HIS A 58 -2.70 -8.18 16.98
CA HIS A 58 -3.77 -7.35 16.45
C HIS A 58 -4.73 -6.94 17.56
N GLU A 59 -4.96 -5.65 17.68
CA GLU A 59 -5.92 -5.08 18.62
C GLU A 59 -6.85 -4.16 17.85
N LEU A 60 -8.16 -4.32 18.06
CA LEU A 60 -9.18 -3.54 17.38
C LEU A 60 -10.18 -2.98 18.40
N TRP A 61 -10.45 -1.69 18.32
CA TRP A 61 -11.47 -0.99 19.10
C TRP A 61 -12.59 -0.54 18.18
N VAL A 62 -13.80 -0.96 18.48
CA VAL A 62 -15.00 -0.54 17.74
C VAL A 62 -15.53 0.75 18.39
N VAL A 63 -15.56 1.82 17.62
CA VAL A 63 -16.01 3.12 18.12
C VAL A 63 -17.53 3.15 18.18
N LYS A 64 -18.08 3.00 19.39
CA LYS A 64 -19.52 3.05 19.66
C LYS A 64 -19.94 4.30 20.46
N LYS A 65 -18.99 4.97 21.12
CA LYS A 65 -19.28 6.13 21.97
C LYS A 65 -19.27 7.43 21.15
N VAL A 66 -20.33 8.20 21.26
CA VAL A 66 -20.53 9.46 20.49
C VAL A 66 -19.40 10.48 20.70
N ASN A 67 -18.88 10.61 21.91
CA ASN A 67 -17.75 11.49 22.20
C ASN A 67 -16.45 11.07 21.50
N ILE A 68 -16.18 9.78 21.42
CA ILE A 68 -15.01 9.22 20.71
C ILE A 68 -15.19 9.39 19.20
N GLU A 69 -16.39 9.14 18.69
CA GLU A 69 -16.71 9.38 17.28
C GLU A 69 -16.50 10.83 16.87
N LYS A 70 -16.97 11.79 17.70
CA LYS A 70 -16.73 13.22 17.49
C LYS A 70 -15.24 13.56 17.47
N LEU A 71 -14.46 12.99 18.37
CA LEU A 71 -13.01 13.18 18.44
C LEU A 71 -12.33 12.66 17.17
N LEU A 72 -12.68 11.47 16.70
CA LEU A 72 -12.18 10.89 15.45
C LEU A 72 -12.59 11.72 14.23
N LYS A 73 -13.86 12.13 14.14
CA LYS A 73 -14.33 13.01 13.07
C LYS A 73 -13.55 14.33 13.02
N ASN A 74 -13.29 14.94 14.17
CA ASN A 74 -12.50 16.17 14.25
C ASN A 74 -11.03 15.94 13.87
N TYR A 75 -10.46 14.80 14.23
CA TYR A 75 -9.12 14.41 13.79
C TYR A 75 -9.06 14.25 12.27
N LEU A 76 -9.98 13.49 11.68
CA LEU A 76 -10.04 13.18 10.26
C LEU A 76 -10.31 14.41 9.38
N LYS A 77 -11.11 15.37 9.84
CA LYS A 77 -11.36 16.64 9.13
C LYS A 77 -10.09 17.45 8.85
N ASN A 78 -9.05 17.27 9.65
CA ASN A 78 -7.77 17.95 9.46
C ASN A 78 -6.86 17.28 8.44
N ILE A 79 -7.22 16.10 7.93
CA ILE A 79 -6.48 15.37 6.89
C ILE A 79 -6.91 15.93 5.53
N LYS A 80 -6.04 16.72 4.91
CA LYS A 80 -6.34 17.37 3.62
C LYS A 80 -6.29 16.40 2.44
N LYS A 81 -5.42 15.38 2.50
CA LYS A 81 -5.19 14.43 1.41
C LYS A 81 -4.94 13.02 1.96
N ILE A 82 -5.50 12.04 1.30
CA ILE A 82 -5.28 10.61 1.54
C ILE A 82 -4.69 10.02 0.27
N TYR A 83 -3.62 9.23 0.41
CA TYR A 83 -2.93 8.58 -0.69
C TYR A 83 -3.29 7.11 -0.71
N ILE A 84 -3.69 6.59 -1.87
CA ILE A 84 -4.04 5.19 -2.03
C ILE A 84 -2.75 4.39 -2.22
N CYS A 85 -2.46 3.46 -1.31
CA CYS A 85 -1.32 2.55 -1.38
C CYS A 85 -1.69 1.25 -2.09
N ASP A 86 -2.89 0.71 -1.79
CA ASP A 86 -3.45 -0.45 -2.48
C ASP A 86 -4.96 -0.33 -2.62
N GLY A 87 -5.52 -1.03 -3.62
CA GLY A 87 -6.96 -1.03 -3.90
C GLY A 87 -7.38 -0.08 -5.00
N HIS A 88 -6.45 0.37 -5.87
CA HIS A 88 -6.76 1.24 -7.01
C HIS A 88 -7.87 0.68 -7.90
N HIS A 89 -7.87 -0.64 -8.17
CA HIS A 89 -8.95 -1.29 -8.94
C HIS A 89 -10.28 -1.30 -8.20
N ARG A 90 -10.27 -1.41 -6.86
CA ARG A 90 -11.48 -1.38 -6.03
C ARG A 90 -12.15 -0.02 -6.08
N ILE A 91 -11.37 1.05 -5.89
CA ILE A 91 -11.92 2.41 -5.95
C ILE A 91 -12.44 2.76 -7.35
N GLN A 92 -11.71 2.36 -8.40
CA GLN A 92 -12.18 2.55 -9.77
C GLN A 92 -13.46 1.75 -10.08
N ALA A 93 -13.59 0.54 -9.54
CA ALA A 93 -14.80 -0.26 -9.66
C ALA A 93 -16.00 0.41 -8.97
N MET A 94 -15.78 0.99 -7.78
CA MET A 94 -16.81 1.73 -7.05
C MET A 94 -17.27 2.97 -7.83
N LEU A 95 -16.34 3.77 -8.33
CA LEU A 95 -16.65 4.95 -9.15
C LEU A 95 -17.47 4.57 -10.41
N LYS A 96 -17.08 3.47 -11.08
CA LYS A 96 -17.77 2.98 -12.28
C LYS A 96 -19.07 2.23 -11.98
N SER A 97 -19.37 1.90 -10.73
CA SER A 97 -20.62 1.21 -10.37
C SER A 97 -21.85 2.11 -10.43
N LYS A 98 -21.66 3.44 -10.44
CA LYS A 98 -22.70 4.47 -10.32
C LYS A 98 -23.55 4.36 -9.03
N LYS A 99 -23.23 3.45 -8.12
CA LYS A 99 -23.87 3.36 -6.80
C LYS A 99 -23.18 4.31 -5.82
N LYS A 100 -23.95 4.96 -4.97
CA LYS A 100 -23.42 5.75 -3.83
C LYS A 100 -22.97 4.81 -2.73
N ILE A 101 -21.78 4.24 -2.87
CA ILE A 101 -21.16 3.34 -1.88
C ILE A 101 -20.02 4.10 -1.21
N ALA A 102 -20.08 4.23 0.10
CA ALA A 102 -18.97 4.76 0.86
C ALA A 102 -17.83 3.72 0.90
N PRO A 103 -16.61 4.08 0.49
CA PRO A 103 -15.49 3.14 0.53
C PRO A 103 -15.07 2.83 1.97
N MET A 104 -14.92 1.56 2.30
CA MET A 104 -14.23 1.14 3.52
C MET A 104 -12.72 1.27 3.28
N ILE A 105 -12.07 2.09 4.10
CA ILE A 105 -10.63 2.33 4.00
C ILE A 105 -9.94 1.96 5.31
N VAL A 106 -8.67 1.59 5.22
CA VAL A 106 -7.73 1.56 6.35
C VAL A 106 -6.72 2.67 6.10
N ALA A 107 -6.62 3.62 7.02
CA ALA A 107 -5.77 4.79 6.86
C ALA A 107 -4.66 4.80 7.93
N PHE A 108 -3.42 4.77 7.48
CA PHE A 108 -2.24 4.83 8.34
C PHE A 108 -1.56 6.20 8.22
N PRO A 109 -1.07 6.77 9.31
CA PRO A 109 -0.20 7.94 9.24
C PRO A 109 1.13 7.57 8.57
N ASP A 110 1.69 8.47 7.78
CA ASP A 110 2.89 8.25 6.98
C ASP A 110 4.14 7.84 7.80
N ASN A 111 4.20 8.25 9.05
CA ASN A 111 5.29 7.86 9.97
C ASN A 111 5.15 6.44 10.56
N GLN A 112 4.07 5.73 10.24
CA GLN A 112 3.84 4.34 10.67
C GLN A 112 3.88 3.35 9.49
N VAL A 113 4.22 3.82 8.30
CA VAL A 113 4.34 2.97 7.11
C VAL A 113 5.73 3.10 6.52
N ASN A 114 6.22 1.99 5.98
CA ASN A 114 7.49 1.94 5.26
C ASN A 114 7.24 1.51 3.82
N ILE A 115 7.98 2.11 2.90
CA ILE A 115 8.04 1.63 1.52
C ILE A 115 9.13 0.57 1.48
N LEU A 116 8.73 -0.66 1.15
CA LEU A 116 9.65 -1.77 0.96
C LEU A 116 9.96 -1.93 -0.53
N ASP A 117 11.15 -2.48 -0.80
CA ASP A 117 11.54 -2.80 -2.16
C ASP A 117 10.60 -3.85 -2.75
N TYR A 118 10.14 -3.61 -3.97
CA TYR A 118 9.29 -4.56 -4.69
C TYR A 118 10.14 -5.43 -5.61
N ASN A 119 10.84 -6.38 -5.02
CA ASN A 119 11.75 -7.28 -5.73
C ASN A 119 10.98 -8.24 -6.65
N ARG A 120 11.53 -8.48 -7.84
CA ARG A 120 10.99 -9.43 -8.81
C ARG A 120 12.05 -10.43 -9.19
N VAL A 121 11.67 -11.71 -9.17
CA VAL A 121 12.51 -12.80 -9.67
C VAL A 121 12.06 -13.12 -11.09
N ILE A 122 13.00 -13.09 -12.03
CA ILE A 122 12.75 -13.41 -13.43
C ILE A 122 13.43 -14.74 -13.74
N LYS A 123 12.65 -15.78 -14.06
CA LYS A 123 13.16 -17.04 -14.58
C LYS A 123 13.25 -16.94 -16.10
N THR A 124 14.45 -17.16 -16.65
CA THR A 124 14.69 -17.06 -18.09
C THR A 124 15.75 -18.08 -18.54
N SER A 125 15.63 -18.56 -19.78
CA SER A 125 16.64 -19.37 -20.46
C SER A 125 17.67 -18.53 -21.21
N LEU A 126 17.50 -17.21 -21.27
CA LEU A 126 18.42 -16.34 -21.98
C LEU A 126 19.75 -16.23 -21.24
N LYS A 127 20.86 -16.37 -21.99
CA LYS A 127 22.19 -16.07 -21.46
C LYS A 127 22.31 -14.58 -21.10
N PHE A 128 23.10 -14.27 -20.07
CA PHE A 128 23.25 -12.89 -19.57
C PHE A 128 23.64 -11.89 -20.64
N GLU A 129 24.53 -12.26 -21.59
CA GLU A 129 24.95 -11.38 -22.69
C GLU A 129 23.77 -10.93 -23.56
N LYS A 130 22.78 -11.80 -23.78
CA LYS A 130 21.57 -11.42 -24.52
C LYS A 130 20.67 -10.49 -23.69
N ILE A 131 20.54 -10.73 -22.40
CA ILE A 131 19.81 -9.85 -21.47
C ILE A 131 20.50 -8.49 -21.41
N LYS A 132 21.83 -8.46 -21.28
CA LYS A 132 22.62 -7.23 -21.27
C LYS A 132 22.40 -6.38 -22.54
N LYS A 133 22.42 -7.01 -23.74
CA LYS A 133 22.12 -6.32 -24.98
C LYS A 133 20.72 -5.69 -25.02
N ILE A 134 19.73 -6.34 -24.41
CA ILE A 134 18.37 -5.82 -24.33
C ILE A 134 18.31 -4.64 -23.36
N ILE A 135 18.95 -4.75 -22.21
CA ILE A 135 18.98 -3.68 -21.17
C ILE A 135 19.67 -2.44 -21.72
N LEU A 136 20.83 -2.59 -22.38
CA LEU A 136 21.62 -1.49 -22.89
C LEU A 136 20.94 -0.68 -24.01
N LYS A 137 19.78 -1.11 -24.50
CA LYS A 137 18.96 -0.29 -25.42
C LYS A 137 18.32 0.92 -24.74
N ASN A 138 18.02 0.82 -23.43
CA ASN A 138 17.25 1.85 -22.70
C ASN A 138 17.90 2.23 -21.36
N PHE A 139 18.93 1.48 -20.91
CA PHE A 139 19.57 1.69 -19.61
C PHE A 139 21.07 1.58 -19.73
N SER A 140 21.79 2.35 -18.95
CA SER A 140 23.18 2.08 -18.63
C SER A 140 23.24 0.94 -17.61
N LEU A 141 24.32 0.14 -17.62
CA LEU A 141 24.51 -1.00 -16.72
C LEU A 141 25.89 -0.91 -16.06
N ASN A 142 25.92 -0.68 -14.76
CA ASN A 142 27.13 -0.55 -13.97
C ASN A 142 27.18 -1.60 -12.86
N ILE A 143 28.36 -2.20 -12.61
CA ILE A 143 28.53 -3.09 -11.46
C ILE A 143 28.43 -2.24 -10.18
N SER A 144 27.67 -2.74 -9.22
CA SER A 144 27.45 -2.06 -7.93
C SER A 144 27.77 -2.98 -6.76
N LYS A 145 27.90 -2.41 -5.56
CA LYS A 145 27.95 -3.15 -4.29
C LYS A 145 26.53 -3.47 -3.84
N LYS A 146 26.34 -4.61 -3.17
CA LYS A 146 25.07 -4.97 -2.52
C LYS A 146 24.60 -3.86 -1.58
N ASN A 147 23.31 -3.59 -1.56
CA ASN A 147 22.66 -2.60 -0.68
C ASN A 147 23.16 -1.16 -0.89
N LYS A 148 23.56 -0.78 -2.08
CA LYS A 148 23.77 0.63 -2.42
C LYS A 148 22.43 1.36 -2.31
N LYS A 149 22.43 2.52 -1.64
CA LYS A 149 21.26 3.42 -1.68
C LYS A 149 21.04 3.85 -3.13
N LEU A 150 19.91 3.46 -3.70
CA LEU A 150 19.54 3.83 -5.06
C LEU A 150 19.09 5.29 -5.11
N GLU A 151 19.45 5.96 -6.17
CA GLU A 151 18.93 7.28 -6.53
C GLU A 151 17.58 7.15 -7.25
N GLN A 152 16.93 8.26 -7.45
CA GLN A 152 15.66 8.28 -8.19
C GLN A 152 15.84 7.69 -9.59
N ASN A 153 14.93 6.84 -10.01
CA ASN A 153 14.91 6.12 -11.29
C ASN A 153 16.02 5.07 -11.49
N GLN A 154 16.79 4.74 -10.47
CA GLN A 154 17.72 3.61 -10.53
C GLN A 154 17.02 2.30 -10.17
N ILE A 155 17.45 1.22 -10.82
CA ILE A 155 17.00 -0.15 -10.56
C ILE A 155 18.23 -0.98 -10.21
N GLU A 156 18.14 -1.79 -9.16
CA GLU A 156 19.17 -2.75 -8.81
C GLU A 156 18.81 -4.13 -9.36
N MET A 157 19.79 -4.80 -9.98
CA MET A 157 19.61 -6.14 -10.55
C MET A 157 20.73 -7.06 -10.06
N TYR A 158 20.34 -8.24 -9.57
CA TYR A 158 21.29 -9.28 -9.20
C TYR A 158 21.28 -10.40 -10.23
N VAL A 159 22.41 -10.65 -10.88
CA VAL A 159 22.57 -11.70 -11.88
C VAL A 159 24.03 -12.20 -11.92
N ASN A 160 24.23 -13.49 -12.16
CA ASN A 160 25.56 -14.11 -12.18
C ASN A 160 26.41 -13.77 -10.95
N LYS A 161 25.80 -13.82 -9.76
CA LYS A 161 26.45 -13.52 -8.48
C LYS A 161 27.01 -12.09 -8.35
N LYS A 162 26.57 -11.16 -9.21
CA LYS A 162 26.98 -9.75 -9.19
C LYS A 162 25.77 -8.83 -9.12
N TRP A 163 25.94 -7.75 -8.41
CA TRP A 163 24.97 -6.65 -8.39
C TRP A 163 25.27 -5.64 -9.47
N HIS A 164 24.23 -5.14 -10.08
CA HIS A 164 24.29 -4.13 -11.12
C HIS A 164 23.28 -3.03 -10.84
N THR A 165 23.66 -1.79 -11.11
CA THR A 165 22.74 -0.64 -11.12
C THR A 165 22.40 -0.30 -12.56
N LEU A 166 21.10 -0.22 -12.85
CA LEU A 166 20.56 0.23 -14.12
C LEU A 166 20.08 1.67 -13.96
N GLN A 167 20.42 2.51 -14.94
CA GLN A 167 19.97 3.88 -14.99
C GLN A 167 19.47 4.19 -16.40
N PRO A 168 18.25 4.78 -16.55
CA PRO A 168 17.68 5.18 -17.84
C PRO A 168 18.55 6.17 -18.58
#